data_f6eb2c70a388c0b5e0f282047a01a9d7
#
_entry.id   f6eb2c70a388c0b5e0f282047a01a9d7
#
_cell.length_a   1.000
_cell.length_b   1.000
_cell.length_c   1.000
_cell.angle_alpha   90.00
_cell.angle_beta   90.00
_cell.angle_gamma   90.00
#
_symmetry.space_group_name_H-M   'P 1'
#
loop_
_entity.id
_entity.type
_entity.pdbx_description
1 polymer ?
#
loop_
_entity_poly.entity_id
_entity_poly.type
_entity_poly.pdbx_seq_one_letter_code
_entity_poly.pdbx_strand_id
1 'polypeptide(L)'
;MTVEPPHIAPDFFAEYIQMFLESPMIPSPHSIELSHSATSDYLHRQVRSKPHLAELYHENSKLSPHSTLRVPSDTSTLEQVRRWFFETAYRVDEEILVNNGSGLRISYDQLSEWLQGPLKLFSQPGSMTNLLYATDLLVLQDGILFRVVPESDYLWIEYEVQDEATLLPGLFWRSPPVRIEECSTMLIVVACPWRYMLLYGPRGYRHTLFDIGRLLGYLQNWYESYGHPVTAHQDFLDTKADEFAQADGVERSVYALLTFSPSNADE
;
A
#
# COMPACT_ATOMS: atom_id res chain seq x y z
N MET A 1 -23.68 -18.99 -0.69
CA MET A 1 -22.99 -19.58 0.48
C MET A 1 -22.54 -18.39 1.32
N THR A 2 -23.26 -18.06 2.39
CA THR A 2 -22.86 -16.98 3.30
C THR A 2 -21.64 -17.48 4.09
N VAL A 3 -20.49 -16.94 3.77
CA VAL A 3 -19.27 -17.17 4.56
C VAL A 3 -19.49 -16.45 5.89
N GLU A 4 -19.69 -17.20 6.98
CA GLU A 4 -19.67 -16.61 8.30
C GLU A 4 -18.30 -15.97 8.53
N PRO A 5 -18.25 -14.70 8.97
CA PRO A 5 -16.99 -14.06 9.30
C PRO A 5 -16.28 -14.90 10.38
N PRO A 6 -14.94 -14.96 10.35
CA PRO A 6 -14.21 -15.66 11.41
C PRO A 6 -14.66 -15.13 12.76
N HIS A 7 -14.90 -16.02 13.72
CA HIS A 7 -15.20 -15.68 15.10
C HIS A 7 -13.97 -15.00 15.74
N ILE A 8 -13.69 -13.78 15.30
CA ILE A 8 -12.89 -12.85 16.08
C ILE A 8 -13.84 -12.41 17.19
N ALA A 9 -13.49 -12.71 18.43
CA ALA A 9 -14.34 -12.35 19.55
C ALA A 9 -14.72 -10.87 19.40
N PRO A 10 -16.01 -10.51 19.43
CA PRO A 10 -16.46 -9.13 19.20
C PRO A 10 -15.71 -8.10 20.06
N ASP A 11 -15.30 -8.50 21.25
CA ASP A 11 -14.54 -7.71 22.20
C ASP A 11 -13.12 -7.36 21.70
N PHE A 12 -12.48 -8.24 20.94
CA PHE A 12 -11.14 -8.01 20.43
C PHE A 12 -11.11 -6.86 19.40
N PHE A 13 -12.10 -6.79 18.53
CA PHE A 13 -12.17 -5.73 17.52
C PHE A 13 -12.53 -4.39 18.15
N ALA A 14 -13.48 -4.39 19.08
CA ALA A 14 -13.88 -3.18 19.82
C ALA A 14 -12.74 -2.66 20.70
N GLU A 15 -12.04 -3.51 21.43
CA GLU A 15 -10.86 -3.13 22.23
C GLU A 15 -9.73 -2.59 21.35
N TYR A 16 -9.51 -3.14 20.16
CA TYR A 16 -8.48 -2.65 19.23
C TYR A 16 -8.81 -1.29 18.65
N ILE A 17 -10.05 -1.06 18.23
CA ILE A 17 -10.51 0.25 17.73
C ILE A 17 -10.43 1.28 18.85
N GLN A 18 -10.87 0.94 20.06
CA GLN A 18 -10.82 1.83 21.20
C GLN A 18 -9.38 2.17 21.58
N MET A 19 -8.48 1.19 21.59
CA MET A 19 -7.06 1.40 21.85
C MET A 19 -6.40 2.28 20.78
N PHE A 20 -6.80 2.15 19.51
CA PHE A 20 -6.31 2.99 18.42
C PHE A 20 -6.78 4.44 18.56
N LEU A 21 -8.05 4.64 18.93
CA LEU A 21 -8.65 5.97 19.11
C LEU A 21 -8.19 6.66 20.40
N GLU A 22 -7.92 5.90 21.45
CA GLU A 22 -7.51 6.40 22.77
C GLU A 22 -6.00 6.44 22.96
N SER A 23 -5.21 5.89 22.03
CA SER A 23 -3.75 5.90 22.15
C SER A 23 -3.20 7.31 21.95
N PRO A 24 -2.91 8.05 23.03
CA PRO A 24 -2.23 9.32 22.87
C PRO A 24 -0.87 9.05 22.24
N MET A 25 -0.48 9.83 21.24
CA MET A 25 0.89 9.83 20.71
C MET A 25 1.85 10.43 21.75
N ILE A 26 1.97 9.76 22.88
CA ILE A 26 2.87 10.15 23.97
C ILE A 26 4.15 9.33 23.80
N PRO A 27 5.34 9.95 23.85
CA PRO A 27 6.59 9.23 23.86
C PRO A 27 6.59 8.19 24.99
N SER A 28 6.88 6.93 24.64
CA SER A 28 6.94 5.88 25.65
C SER A 28 8.02 6.24 26.67
N PRO A 29 7.71 6.27 27.98
CA PRO A 29 8.72 6.51 29.01
C PRO A 29 9.84 5.47 29.02
N HIS A 30 9.69 4.37 28.31
CA HIS A 30 10.68 3.30 28.19
C HIS A 30 11.76 3.56 27.12
N SER A 31 11.63 4.63 26.31
CA SER A 31 12.76 5.11 25.49
C SER A 31 13.92 5.68 26.31
N ILE A 32 13.77 5.76 27.63
CA ILE A 32 14.71 6.38 28.58
C ILE A 32 15.82 5.41 29.07
N GLU A 33 15.81 4.14 28.70
CA GLU A 33 16.93 3.21 28.95
C GLU A 33 18.15 3.41 28.03
N LEU A 34 18.13 4.47 27.24
CA LEU A 34 19.30 4.92 26.49
C LEU A 34 20.39 5.47 27.43
N SER A 35 21.65 5.31 27.04
CA SER A 35 22.78 5.86 27.77
C SER A 35 22.52 7.32 28.17
N HIS A 36 22.99 7.75 29.33
CA HIS A 36 22.74 9.09 29.87
C HIS A 36 23.01 10.22 28.88
N SER A 37 23.99 10.07 27.97
CA SER A 37 24.30 11.04 26.92
C SER A 37 23.22 11.10 25.85
N ALA A 38 22.75 9.94 25.38
CA ALA A 38 21.71 9.89 24.33
C ALA A 38 20.37 10.40 24.85
N THR A 39 20.05 10.15 26.13
CA THR A 39 18.85 10.70 26.79
C THR A 39 18.95 12.21 26.94
N SER A 40 20.13 12.72 27.35
CA SER A 40 20.37 14.16 27.48
C SER A 40 20.27 14.88 26.14
N ASP A 41 20.84 14.31 25.06
CA ASP A 41 20.77 14.87 23.71
C ASP A 41 19.34 14.84 23.16
N TYR A 42 18.56 13.80 23.45
CA TYR A 42 17.16 13.69 23.07
C TYR A 42 16.32 14.74 23.81
N LEU A 43 16.47 14.87 25.14
CA LEU A 43 15.77 15.87 25.94
C LEU A 43 16.15 17.30 25.55
N HIS A 44 17.43 17.56 25.24
CA HIS A 44 17.88 18.87 24.76
C HIS A 44 17.27 19.24 23.41
N ARG A 45 17.09 18.29 22.52
CA ARG A 45 16.37 18.50 21.25
C ARG A 45 14.89 18.78 21.47
N GLN A 46 14.25 18.05 22.37
CA GLN A 46 12.84 18.28 22.71
C GLN A 46 12.57 19.63 23.36
N VAL A 47 13.49 20.10 24.20
CA VAL A 47 13.34 21.40 24.90
C VAL A 47 13.59 22.58 23.95
N ARG A 48 14.43 22.42 22.93
CA ARG A 48 14.80 23.50 22.00
C ARG A 48 14.00 23.55 20.71
N SER A 49 13.43 22.43 20.29
CA SER A 49 12.57 22.31 19.11
C SER A 49 11.38 21.44 19.42
N LYS A 50 10.24 21.73 18.80
CA LYS A 50 9.14 20.75 18.82
C LYS A 50 9.67 19.43 18.28
N PRO A 51 9.39 18.29 18.94
CA PRO A 51 9.86 16.99 18.47
C PRO A 51 9.40 16.79 17.05
N HIS A 52 10.29 16.27 16.22
CA HIS A 52 9.94 15.98 14.82
C HIS A 52 8.88 14.88 14.79
N LEU A 53 7.84 15.04 13.99
CA LEU A 53 6.73 14.08 13.94
C LEU A 53 7.20 12.64 13.69
N ALA A 54 8.24 12.48 12.86
CA ALA A 54 8.85 11.18 12.59
C ALA A 54 9.52 10.56 13.83
N GLU A 55 10.13 11.38 14.72
CA GLU A 55 10.71 10.89 15.98
C GLU A 55 9.62 10.42 16.94
N LEU A 56 8.53 11.19 17.06
CA LEU A 56 7.37 10.81 17.86
C LEU A 56 6.76 9.50 17.36
N TYR A 57 6.57 9.39 16.05
CA TYR A 57 6.08 8.16 15.44
C TYR A 57 7.02 6.98 15.71
N HIS A 58 8.34 7.18 15.54
CA HIS A 58 9.33 6.15 15.77
C HIS A 58 9.26 5.63 17.20
N GLU A 59 9.21 6.52 18.19
CA GLU A 59 9.11 6.15 19.60
C GLU A 59 7.79 5.43 19.92
N ASN A 60 6.65 5.97 19.50
CA ASN A 60 5.34 5.39 19.77
C ASN A 60 5.10 4.04 19.10
N SER A 61 5.85 3.73 18.06
CA SER A 61 5.74 2.45 17.33
C SER A 61 6.74 1.39 17.77
N LYS A 62 7.57 1.66 18.81
CA LYS A 62 8.49 0.67 19.40
C LYS A 62 7.72 -0.38 20.18
N LEU A 63 8.11 -1.63 19.99
CA LEU A 63 7.65 -2.73 20.82
C LEU A 63 8.69 -3.00 21.89
N SER A 64 8.29 -2.95 23.14
CA SER A 64 9.13 -3.28 24.30
C SER A 64 8.39 -4.26 25.21
N PRO A 65 9.07 -4.93 26.14
CA PRO A 65 8.43 -5.83 27.11
C PRO A 65 7.32 -5.17 27.95
N HIS A 66 7.38 -3.86 28.06
CA HIS A 66 6.41 -3.05 28.81
C HIS A 66 5.49 -2.22 27.90
N SER A 67 5.56 -2.46 26.59
CA SER A 67 4.72 -1.75 25.63
C SER A 67 3.25 -2.08 25.87
N THR A 68 2.41 -1.07 25.84
CA THR A 68 0.95 -1.24 25.82
C THR A 68 0.44 -1.68 24.45
N LEU A 69 1.30 -1.66 23.42
CA LEU A 69 0.94 -2.14 22.09
C LEU A 69 0.69 -3.65 22.17
N ARG A 70 -0.54 -4.03 21.89
CA ARG A 70 -0.90 -5.44 21.68
C ARG A 70 -0.55 -5.82 20.25
N VAL A 71 0.21 -6.88 20.08
CA VAL A 71 0.53 -7.48 18.79
C VAL A 71 -0.15 -8.82 18.75
N PRO A 72 -0.80 -9.20 17.65
CA PRO A 72 -1.34 -10.55 17.52
C PRO A 72 -0.26 -11.56 17.89
N SER A 73 -0.54 -12.38 18.89
CA SER A 73 0.44 -13.36 19.43
C SER A 73 0.65 -14.54 18.51
N ASP A 74 -0.17 -14.65 17.50
CA ASP A 74 -0.26 -15.82 16.65
C ASP A 74 -0.46 -15.39 15.18
N THR A 75 0.34 -16.02 14.31
CA THR A 75 0.27 -15.80 12.86
C THR A 75 -1.07 -16.26 12.27
N SER A 76 -1.76 -17.20 12.91
CA SER A 76 -3.04 -17.71 12.43
C SER A 76 -4.14 -16.64 12.46
N THR A 77 -4.14 -15.79 13.47
CA THR A 77 -5.07 -14.65 13.57
C THR A 77 -4.87 -13.67 12.43
N LEU A 78 -3.61 -13.35 12.10
CA LEU A 78 -3.31 -12.45 10.99
C LEU A 78 -3.74 -13.05 9.64
N GLU A 79 -3.49 -14.34 9.43
CA GLU A 79 -3.92 -15.05 8.21
C GLU A 79 -5.44 -15.10 8.08
N GLN A 80 -6.16 -15.33 9.18
CA GLN A 80 -7.63 -15.31 9.19
C GLN A 80 -8.18 -13.91 8.85
N VAL A 81 -7.60 -12.85 9.43
CA VAL A 81 -8.00 -11.47 9.13
C VAL A 81 -7.73 -11.11 7.67
N ARG A 82 -6.57 -11.48 7.13
CA ARG A 82 -6.24 -11.26 5.72
C ARG A 82 -7.21 -11.98 4.80
N ARG A 83 -7.49 -13.25 5.06
CA ARG A 83 -8.45 -14.03 4.27
C ARG A 83 -9.84 -13.42 4.33
N TRP A 84 -10.33 -13.12 5.52
CA TRP A 84 -11.62 -12.43 5.66
C TRP A 84 -11.65 -11.11 4.92
N PHE A 85 -10.57 -10.33 4.97
CA PHE A 85 -10.46 -9.07 4.27
C PHE A 85 -10.54 -9.27 2.75
N PHE A 86 -9.78 -10.19 2.18
CA PHE A 86 -9.81 -10.46 0.73
C PHE A 86 -11.18 -10.99 0.29
N GLU A 87 -11.81 -11.85 1.08
CA GLU A 87 -13.12 -12.42 0.75
C GLU A 87 -14.27 -11.40 0.91
N THR A 88 -14.13 -10.41 1.77
CA THR A 88 -15.25 -9.53 2.15
C THR A 88 -15.08 -8.11 1.61
N ALA A 89 -13.94 -7.47 1.82
CA ALA A 89 -13.73 -6.08 1.44
C ALA A 89 -13.79 -5.90 -0.08
N TYR A 90 -13.10 -6.77 -0.82
CA TYR A 90 -13.15 -6.71 -2.29
C TYR A 90 -14.54 -6.97 -2.86
N ARG A 91 -15.37 -7.75 -2.18
CA ARG A 91 -16.76 -7.99 -2.60
C ARG A 91 -17.63 -6.74 -2.43
N VAL A 92 -17.41 -6.00 -1.36
CA VAL A 92 -18.12 -4.72 -1.13
C VAL A 92 -17.68 -3.68 -2.14
N ASP A 93 -16.38 -3.57 -2.38
CA ASP A 93 -15.84 -2.65 -3.40
C ASP A 93 -16.39 -2.99 -4.79
N GLU A 94 -16.47 -4.26 -5.14
CA GLU A 94 -17.02 -4.72 -6.42
C GLU A 94 -18.50 -4.32 -6.59
N GLU A 95 -19.32 -4.50 -5.55
CA GLU A 95 -20.73 -4.07 -5.59
C GLU A 95 -20.85 -2.55 -5.80
N ILE A 96 -19.98 -1.76 -5.17
CA ILE A 96 -19.95 -0.31 -5.34
C ILE A 96 -19.54 0.08 -6.75
N LEU A 97 -18.47 -0.54 -7.28
CA LEU A 97 -17.97 -0.27 -8.62
C LEU A 97 -18.99 -0.62 -9.71
N VAL A 98 -19.63 -1.78 -9.59
CA VAL A 98 -20.68 -2.21 -10.53
C VAL A 98 -21.86 -1.26 -10.51
N ASN A 99 -22.30 -0.80 -9.34
CA ASN A 99 -23.40 0.16 -9.20
C ASN A 99 -23.06 1.53 -9.80
N ASN A 100 -21.78 1.90 -9.85
CA ASN A 100 -21.32 3.15 -10.44
C ASN A 100 -20.98 3.04 -11.94
N GLY A 101 -21.27 1.89 -12.58
CA GLY A 101 -20.94 1.63 -13.99
C GLY A 101 -19.46 1.34 -14.24
N SER A 102 -18.68 1.18 -13.20
CA SER A 102 -17.28 0.71 -13.18
C SER A 102 -17.24 -0.75 -12.70
N GLY A 103 -16.07 -1.34 -12.58
CA GLY A 103 -15.92 -2.66 -11.97
C GLY A 103 -16.22 -3.82 -12.93
N LEU A 104 -16.08 -3.60 -14.22
CA LEU A 104 -16.08 -4.70 -15.16
C LEU A 104 -14.87 -5.59 -14.90
N ARG A 105 -15.13 -6.88 -14.73
CA ARG A 105 -14.08 -7.89 -14.62
C ARG A 105 -13.46 -8.15 -15.97
N ILE A 106 -12.15 -8.13 -16.02
CA ILE A 106 -11.39 -8.54 -17.21
C ILE A 106 -10.36 -9.61 -16.83
N SER A 107 -10.06 -10.49 -17.78
CA SER A 107 -8.95 -11.44 -17.62
C SER A 107 -7.60 -10.75 -17.71
N TYR A 108 -6.59 -11.29 -17.02
CA TYR A 108 -5.20 -10.87 -17.19
C TYR A 108 -4.72 -10.92 -18.66
N ASP A 109 -5.35 -11.74 -19.50
CA ASP A 109 -5.01 -11.87 -20.93
C ASP A 109 -5.33 -10.62 -21.76
N GLN A 110 -6.06 -9.65 -21.17
CA GLN A 110 -6.26 -8.33 -21.76
C GLN A 110 -5.06 -7.40 -21.58
N LEU A 111 -4.18 -7.70 -20.61
CA LEU A 111 -2.93 -6.97 -20.46
C LEU A 111 -1.89 -7.45 -21.48
N SER A 112 -0.92 -6.60 -21.78
CA SER A 112 0.28 -6.99 -22.54
C SER A 112 0.96 -8.20 -21.90
N GLU A 113 1.44 -9.14 -22.69
CA GLU A 113 1.98 -10.42 -22.23
C GLU A 113 3.08 -10.23 -21.16
N TRP A 114 3.96 -9.25 -21.34
CA TRP A 114 5.04 -8.94 -20.42
C TRP A 114 4.57 -8.41 -19.06
N LEU A 115 3.36 -7.80 -18.99
CA LEU A 115 2.76 -7.35 -17.72
C LEU A 115 2.14 -8.50 -16.93
N GLN A 116 1.61 -9.51 -17.62
CA GLN A 116 0.83 -10.57 -16.98
C GLN A 116 1.64 -11.41 -15.99
N GLY A 117 2.89 -11.75 -16.34
CA GLY A 117 3.69 -12.69 -15.56
C GLY A 117 3.78 -12.38 -14.07
N PRO A 118 4.30 -11.21 -13.66
CA PRO A 118 4.43 -10.87 -12.25
C PRO A 118 3.07 -10.63 -11.58
N LEU A 119 2.08 -10.12 -12.33
CA LEU A 119 0.77 -9.79 -11.76
C LEU A 119 -0.08 -11.05 -11.48
N LYS A 120 0.04 -12.09 -12.30
CA LYS A 120 -0.66 -13.38 -12.07
C LYS A 120 -0.24 -14.08 -10.78
N LEU A 121 0.90 -13.75 -10.18
CA LEU A 121 1.29 -14.31 -8.88
C LEU A 121 0.41 -13.82 -7.73
N PHE A 122 -0.27 -12.70 -7.90
CA PHE A 122 -1.22 -12.21 -6.90
C PHE A 122 -2.59 -12.90 -6.99
N SER A 123 -2.85 -13.67 -8.03
CA SER A 123 -4.10 -14.43 -8.18
C SER A 123 -4.16 -15.68 -7.32
N GLN A 124 -3.04 -16.11 -6.76
CA GLN A 124 -2.96 -17.32 -5.94
C GLN A 124 -2.73 -16.97 -4.46
N PRO A 125 -3.40 -17.66 -3.53
CA PRO A 125 -3.13 -17.51 -2.11
C PRO A 125 -1.66 -17.75 -1.80
N GLY A 126 -1.01 -16.83 -1.07
CA GLY A 126 0.39 -17.00 -0.69
C GLY A 126 1.09 -15.75 -0.21
N SER A 127 2.39 -15.85 -0.07
CA SER A 127 3.23 -14.77 0.48
C SER A 127 3.22 -13.51 -0.40
N MET A 128 3.07 -13.66 -1.71
CA MET A 128 3.00 -12.51 -2.64
C MET A 128 1.67 -11.79 -2.50
N THR A 129 0.55 -12.50 -2.51
CA THR A 129 -0.78 -11.93 -2.32
C THR A 129 -0.89 -11.19 -0.98
N ASN A 130 -0.23 -11.70 0.06
CA ASN A 130 -0.20 -11.02 1.35
C ASN A 130 0.41 -9.61 1.31
N LEU A 131 1.22 -9.27 0.30
CA LEU A 131 1.73 -7.91 0.11
C LEU A 131 0.61 -6.93 -0.26
N LEU A 132 -0.48 -7.44 -0.82
CA LEU A 132 -1.65 -6.62 -1.17
C LEU A 132 -2.66 -6.48 -0.02
N TYR A 133 -2.34 -6.94 1.19
CA TYR A 133 -3.24 -6.77 2.33
C TYR A 133 -3.44 -5.30 2.73
N ALA A 134 -2.36 -4.54 2.77
CA ALA A 134 -2.40 -3.11 3.08
C ALA A 134 -1.97 -2.23 1.90
N THR A 135 -2.02 -2.79 0.70
CA THR A 135 -1.72 -2.08 -0.55
C THR A 135 -2.68 -2.53 -1.64
N ASP A 136 -3.12 -1.58 -2.45
CA ASP A 136 -3.79 -1.87 -3.70
C ASP A 136 -2.78 -1.63 -4.83
N LEU A 137 -2.71 -2.54 -5.78
CA LEU A 137 -1.88 -2.41 -6.97
C LEU A 137 -2.76 -2.06 -8.16
N LEU A 138 -2.55 -0.88 -8.74
CA LEU A 138 -3.24 -0.45 -9.93
C LEU A 138 -2.30 -0.55 -11.13
N VAL A 139 -2.87 -0.80 -12.28
CA VAL A 139 -2.18 -0.95 -13.56
C VAL A 139 -2.83 -0.01 -14.56
N LEU A 140 -2.11 0.98 -15.04
CA LEU A 140 -2.51 1.77 -16.18
C LEU A 140 -1.94 1.10 -17.44
N GLN A 141 -2.79 0.82 -18.42
CA GLN A 141 -2.38 0.38 -19.74
C GLN A 141 -3.38 0.91 -20.79
N ASP A 142 -2.85 1.55 -21.83
CA ASP A 142 -3.62 2.03 -22.98
C ASP A 142 -4.87 2.85 -22.60
N GLY A 143 -4.73 3.78 -21.64
CA GLY A 143 -5.80 4.65 -21.17
C GLY A 143 -6.79 4.00 -20.21
N ILE A 144 -6.57 2.79 -19.77
CA ILE A 144 -7.47 2.11 -18.84
C ILE A 144 -6.72 1.83 -17.55
N LEU A 145 -7.31 2.25 -16.44
CA LEU A 145 -6.81 1.95 -15.11
C LEU A 145 -7.49 0.69 -14.58
N PHE A 146 -6.68 -0.31 -14.25
CA PHE A 146 -7.12 -1.58 -13.69
C PHE A 146 -6.66 -1.71 -12.25
N ARG A 147 -7.41 -2.45 -11.43
CA ARG A 147 -6.97 -2.89 -10.10
C ARG A 147 -6.69 -4.39 -10.11
N VAL A 148 -5.56 -4.78 -9.56
CA VAL A 148 -5.24 -6.18 -9.29
C VAL A 148 -6.08 -6.64 -8.11
N VAL A 149 -6.89 -7.67 -8.32
CA VAL A 149 -7.72 -8.27 -7.28
C VAL A 149 -6.98 -9.46 -6.67
N PRO A 150 -6.58 -9.40 -5.39
CA PRO A 150 -5.89 -10.51 -4.74
C PRO A 150 -6.71 -11.81 -4.76
N GLU A 151 -6.04 -12.93 -4.94
CA GLU A 151 -6.64 -14.28 -4.95
C GLU A 151 -7.72 -14.47 -6.03
N SER A 152 -7.62 -13.71 -7.13
CA SER A 152 -8.58 -13.75 -8.23
C SER A 152 -7.86 -13.82 -9.57
N ASP A 153 -8.48 -14.47 -10.55
CA ASP A 153 -7.96 -14.63 -11.92
C ASP A 153 -8.38 -13.48 -12.85
N TYR A 154 -8.87 -12.39 -12.28
CA TYR A 154 -9.35 -11.21 -12.98
C TYR A 154 -8.83 -9.91 -12.36
N LEU A 155 -8.95 -8.85 -13.16
CA LEU A 155 -8.71 -7.48 -12.78
C LEU A 155 -10.04 -6.72 -12.77
N TRP A 156 -10.11 -5.62 -12.04
CA TRP A 156 -11.22 -4.67 -12.16
C TRP A 156 -10.80 -3.48 -13.01
N ILE A 157 -11.71 -3.04 -13.90
CA ILE A 157 -11.60 -1.73 -14.53
C ILE A 157 -12.07 -0.69 -13.51
N GLU A 158 -11.15 0.18 -13.08
CA GLU A 158 -11.49 1.32 -12.25
C GLU A 158 -12.18 2.41 -13.08
N TYR A 159 -11.51 2.86 -14.14
CA TYR A 159 -12.05 3.82 -15.09
C TYR A 159 -11.15 3.95 -16.34
N GLU A 160 -11.71 4.58 -17.36
CA GLU A 160 -10.96 4.98 -18.57
C GLU A 160 -10.36 6.38 -18.33
N VAL A 161 -9.05 6.48 -18.49
CA VAL A 161 -8.30 7.74 -18.36
C VAL A 161 -8.47 8.56 -19.63
N GLN A 162 -9.06 9.73 -19.50
CA GLN A 162 -9.14 10.68 -20.59
C GLN A 162 -7.89 11.58 -20.57
N ASP A 163 -7.30 11.79 -21.77
CA ASP A 163 -6.16 12.70 -21.95
C ASP A 163 -4.91 12.33 -21.10
N GLU A 164 -4.44 11.09 -21.21
CA GLU A 164 -3.22 10.60 -20.56
C GLU A 164 -2.02 11.51 -20.81
N ALA A 165 -1.85 11.98 -22.02
CA ALA A 165 -0.69 12.79 -22.42
C ALA A 165 -0.55 14.08 -21.60
N THR A 166 -1.66 14.63 -21.12
CA THR A 166 -1.65 15.82 -20.25
C THR A 166 -1.60 15.45 -18.77
N LEU A 167 -2.27 14.37 -18.37
CA LEU A 167 -2.39 13.99 -16.96
C LEU A 167 -1.11 13.39 -16.40
N LEU A 168 -0.48 12.46 -17.10
CA LEU A 168 0.68 11.74 -16.58
C LEU A 168 1.88 12.62 -16.27
N PRO A 169 2.29 13.58 -17.15
CA PRO A 169 3.37 14.53 -16.80
C PRO A 169 3.03 15.38 -15.57
N GLY A 170 1.74 15.69 -15.38
CA GLY A 170 1.26 16.49 -14.25
C GLY A 170 1.34 15.79 -12.89
N LEU A 171 1.58 14.48 -12.84
CA LEU A 171 1.77 13.74 -11.60
C LEU A 171 3.14 14.02 -10.95
N PHE A 172 4.15 14.44 -11.72
CA PHE A 172 5.51 14.54 -11.23
C PHE A 172 5.91 15.96 -10.86
N TRP A 173 6.61 16.10 -9.74
CA TRP A 173 7.18 17.39 -9.30
C TRP A 173 8.23 17.92 -10.26
N ARG A 174 8.97 17.03 -10.92
CA ARG A 174 9.98 17.36 -11.94
C ARG A 174 9.75 16.43 -13.13
N SER A 175 10.18 16.88 -14.31
CA SER A 175 10.16 16.01 -15.49
C SER A 175 10.89 14.71 -15.16
N PRO A 176 10.24 13.57 -15.18
CA PRO A 176 10.88 12.29 -14.90
C PRO A 176 11.94 12.01 -15.98
N PRO A 177 12.97 11.20 -15.65
CA PRO A 177 14.02 10.85 -16.61
C PRO A 177 13.50 10.00 -17.80
N VAL A 178 12.34 9.41 -17.64
CA VAL A 178 11.62 8.68 -18.70
C VAL A 178 10.66 9.65 -19.37
N ARG A 179 10.55 9.62 -20.70
CA ARG A 179 9.53 10.37 -21.44
C ARG A 179 8.16 9.74 -21.14
N ILE A 180 7.50 10.26 -20.12
CA ILE A 180 6.19 9.77 -19.68
C ILE A 180 5.13 9.88 -20.78
N GLU A 181 5.29 10.84 -21.66
CA GLU A 181 4.49 11.02 -22.87
C GLU A 181 4.52 9.77 -23.80
N GLU A 182 5.57 8.96 -23.69
CA GLU A 182 5.75 7.69 -24.42
C GLU A 182 5.38 6.46 -23.58
N CYS A 183 5.03 6.64 -22.28
CA CYS A 183 4.65 5.56 -21.39
C CYS A 183 3.15 5.31 -21.45
N SER A 184 2.73 4.31 -22.22
CA SER A 184 1.35 3.81 -22.20
C SER A 184 1.04 2.91 -21.00
N THR A 185 2.03 2.66 -20.14
CA THR A 185 1.92 1.71 -19.02
C THR A 185 2.58 2.24 -17.76
N MET A 186 1.85 2.17 -16.65
CA MET A 186 2.35 2.53 -15.32
C MET A 186 1.72 1.61 -14.26
N LEU A 187 2.50 1.26 -13.25
CA LEU A 187 1.97 0.63 -12.05
C LEU A 187 1.91 1.66 -10.92
N ILE A 188 0.84 1.61 -10.14
CA ILE A 188 0.58 2.54 -9.04
C ILE A 188 0.37 1.73 -7.78
N VAL A 189 1.14 2.03 -6.75
CA VAL A 189 1.03 1.39 -5.44
C VAL A 189 0.30 2.33 -4.50
N VAL A 190 -0.91 1.96 -4.14
CA VAL A 190 -1.77 2.69 -3.19
C VAL A 190 -1.70 2.00 -1.85
N ALA A 191 -1.32 2.71 -0.80
CA ALA A 191 -1.25 2.16 0.55
C ALA A 191 -2.53 2.42 1.34
N CYS A 192 -2.87 1.45 2.20
CA CYS A 192 -3.97 1.49 3.17
C CYS A 192 -3.42 1.14 4.57
N PRO A 193 -2.63 2.01 5.20
CA PRO A 193 -1.92 1.69 6.44
C PRO A 193 -2.84 1.28 7.59
N TRP A 194 -4.06 1.81 7.64
CA TRP A 194 -5.02 1.52 8.68
C TRP A 194 -5.35 0.02 8.78
N ARG A 195 -5.26 -0.76 7.69
CA ARG A 195 -5.50 -2.21 7.70
C ARG A 195 -4.55 -2.94 8.66
N TYR A 196 -3.25 -2.60 8.63
CA TYR A 196 -2.30 -3.10 9.62
C TYR A 196 -2.40 -2.38 10.97
N MET A 197 -2.75 -1.09 10.96
CA MET A 197 -2.86 -0.33 12.21
C MET A 197 -4.01 -0.83 13.09
N LEU A 198 -5.07 -1.38 12.52
CA LEU A 198 -6.11 -2.08 13.29
C LEU A 198 -5.55 -3.28 14.09
N LEU A 199 -4.52 -3.97 13.57
CA LEU A 199 -3.94 -5.16 14.21
C LEU A 199 -2.73 -4.83 15.10
N TYR A 200 -1.94 -3.83 14.74
CA TYR A 200 -0.65 -3.54 15.35
C TYR A 200 -0.56 -2.12 15.92
N GLY A 201 -1.68 -1.39 15.99
CA GLY A 201 -1.67 0.02 16.37
C GLY A 201 -0.74 0.84 15.46
N PRO A 202 -0.08 1.89 15.98
CA PRO A 202 0.82 2.74 15.20
C PRO A 202 1.95 1.96 14.48
N ARG A 203 2.35 0.81 15.03
CA ARG A 203 3.35 -0.07 14.41
C ARG A 203 2.91 -0.62 13.06
N GLY A 204 1.61 -0.75 12.83
CA GLY A 204 1.02 -1.22 11.56
C GLY A 204 1.50 -0.41 10.35
N TYR A 205 1.72 0.87 10.51
CA TYR A 205 2.27 1.72 9.45
C TYR A 205 3.64 1.23 8.96
N ARG A 206 4.52 0.74 9.88
CA ARG A 206 5.81 0.15 9.49
C ARG A 206 5.63 -1.13 8.67
N HIS A 207 4.67 -1.97 9.04
CA HIS A 207 4.37 -3.19 8.28
C HIS A 207 3.94 -2.85 6.85
N THR A 208 3.10 -1.82 6.68
CA THR A 208 2.72 -1.34 5.35
C THR A 208 3.93 -0.90 4.54
N LEU A 209 4.82 -0.09 5.11
CA LEU A 209 6.02 0.36 4.40
C LEU A 209 6.97 -0.79 4.02
N PHE A 210 7.10 -1.80 4.89
CA PHE A 210 7.89 -2.99 4.57
C PHE A 210 7.28 -3.81 3.43
N ASP A 211 5.96 -3.98 3.42
CA ASP A 211 5.29 -4.70 2.34
C ASP A 211 5.35 -3.92 1.02
N ILE A 212 5.21 -2.59 1.04
CA ILE A 212 5.43 -1.73 -0.14
C ILE A 212 6.86 -1.93 -0.67
N GLY A 213 7.87 -1.83 0.18
CA GLY A 213 9.26 -2.01 -0.23
C GLY A 213 9.54 -3.40 -0.83
N ARG A 214 8.92 -4.45 -0.27
CA ARG A 214 9.00 -5.81 -0.81
C ARG A 214 8.29 -5.94 -2.15
N LEU A 215 7.10 -5.33 -2.29
CA LEU A 215 6.32 -5.30 -3.52
C LEU A 215 7.10 -4.59 -4.64
N LEU A 216 7.65 -3.41 -4.36
CA LEU A 216 8.46 -2.66 -5.31
C LEU A 216 9.69 -3.45 -5.74
N GLY A 217 10.45 -3.98 -4.78
CA GLY A 217 11.64 -4.79 -5.07
C GLY A 217 11.32 -6.04 -5.89
N TYR A 218 10.17 -6.69 -5.63
CA TYR A 218 9.71 -7.82 -6.42
C TYR A 218 9.39 -7.41 -7.86
N LEU A 219 8.58 -6.36 -8.05
CA LEU A 219 8.16 -5.90 -9.38
C LEU A 219 9.36 -5.42 -10.19
N GLN A 220 10.25 -4.61 -9.61
CA GLN A 220 11.46 -4.14 -10.28
C GLN A 220 12.34 -5.31 -10.73
N ASN A 221 12.68 -6.21 -9.80
CA ASN A 221 13.54 -7.35 -10.13
C ASN A 221 12.93 -8.27 -11.20
N TRP A 222 11.62 -8.47 -11.16
CA TRP A 222 10.94 -9.26 -12.18
C TRP A 222 11.05 -8.61 -13.55
N TYR A 223 10.55 -7.38 -13.68
CA TYR A 223 10.51 -6.71 -14.99
C TYR A 223 11.91 -6.50 -15.58
N GLU A 224 12.88 -6.08 -14.78
CA GLU A 224 14.27 -5.94 -15.22
C GLU A 224 14.86 -7.27 -15.72
N SER A 225 14.58 -8.39 -15.04
CA SER A 225 15.09 -9.71 -15.44
C SER A 225 14.48 -10.22 -16.76
N TYR A 226 13.34 -9.67 -17.16
CA TYR A 226 12.69 -9.96 -18.45
C TYR A 226 12.93 -8.88 -19.52
N GLY A 227 13.85 -7.96 -19.28
CA GLY A 227 14.26 -6.95 -20.26
C GLY A 227 13.31 -5.73 -20.34
N HIS A 228 12.50 -5.51 -19.32
CA HIS A 228 11.61 -4.35 -19.18
C HIS A 228 12.11 -3.45 -18.05
N PRO A 229 13.03 -2.50 -18.31
CA PRO A 229 13.54 -1.61 -17.29
C PRO A 229 12.41 -0.80 -16.67
N VAL A 230 12.35 -0.81 -15.34
CA VAL A 230 11.31 -0.11 -14.58
C VAL A 230 11.93 0.87 -13.60
N THR A 231 11.37 2.06 -13.52
CA THR A 231 11.79 3.09 -12.56
C THR A 231 10.68 3.31 -11.54
N ALA A 232 11.02 3.15 -10.26
CA ALA A 232 10.11 3.50 -9.17
C ALA A 232 10.32 4.98 -8.78
N HIS A 233 9.26 5.74 -8.79
CA HIS A 233 9.23 7.15 -8.44
C HIS A 233 8.57 7.34 -7.07
N GLN A 234 9.19 8.20 -6.26
CA GLN A 234 8.67 8.65 -4.96
C GLN A 234 8.50 10.17 -4.93
N ASP A 235 9.07 10.88 -5.91
CA ASP A 235 9.01 12.34 -6.05
C ASP A 235 7.89 12.74 -7.02
N PHE A 236 6.65 12.52 -6.62
CA PHE A 236 5.46 12.91 -7.35
C PHE A 236 4.61 13.90 -6.51
N LEU A 237 3.59 14.47 -7.11
CA LEU A 237 2.63 15.34 -6.44
C LEU A 237 1.55 14.49 -5.78
N ASP A 238 1.66 14.27 -4.46
CA ASP A 238 0.79 13.36 -3.71
C ASP A 238 -0.71 13.58 -4.03
N THR A 239 -1.19 14.81 -3.90
CA THR A 239 -2.61 15.14 -4.15
C THR A 239 -3.03 14.77 -5.59
N LYS A 240 -2.16 14.98 -6.58
CA LYS A 240 -2.45 14.65 -7.97
C LYS A 240 -2.46 13.15 -8.22
N ALA A 241 -1.52 12.45 -7.61
CA ALA A 241 -1.45 11.00 -7.70
C ALA A 241 -2.64 10.33 -6.98
N ASP A 242 -3.05 10.88 -5.82
CA ASP A 242 -4.24 10.42 -5.09
C ASP A 242 -5.52 10.66 -5.89
N GLU A 243 -5.72 11.86 -6.46
CA GLU A 243 -6.82 12.16 -7.37
C GLU A 243 -6.86 11.17 -8.54
N PHE A 244 -5.70 10.91 -9.17
CA PHE A 244 -5.57 9.98 -10.29
C PHE A 244 -5.89 8.54 -9.87
N ALA A 245 -5.47 8.09 -8.71
CA ALA A 245 -5.76 6.75 -8.17
C ALA A 245 -7.14 6.64 -7.50
N GLN A 246 -7.94 7.71 -7.51
CA GLN A 246 -9.20 7.81 -6.77
C GLN A 246 -9.04 7.44 -5.29
N ALA A 247 -7.91 7.85 -4.70
CA ALA A 247 -7.62 7.72 -3.29
C ALA A 247 -7.98 9.02 -2.54
N ASP A 248 -8.34 8.90 -1.26
CA ASP A 248 -8.74 10.05 -0.44
C ASP A 248 -7.56 10.83 0.17
N GLY A 249 -6.34 10.30 0.01
CA GLY A 249 -5.11 10.88 0.54
C GLY A 249 -4.92 10.73 2.05
N VAL A 250 -5.83 10.07 2.76
CA VAL A 250 -5.82 9.88 4.22
C VAL A 250 -5.82 8.40 4.59
N GLU A 251 -6.90 7.68 4.25
CA GLU A 251 -7.01 6.24 4.49
C GLU A 251 -6.32 5.44 3.38
N ARG A 252 -6.38 5.96 2.17
CA ARG A 252 -5.72 5.44 0.97
C ARG A 252 -4.92 6.55 0.33
N SER A 253 -3.67 6.29 0.01
CA SER A 253 -2.79 7.26 -0.66
C SER A 253 -1.78 6.56 -1.55
N VAL A 254 -1.35 7.21 -2.62
CA VAL A 254 -0.32 6.71 -3.51
C VAL A 254 1.05 6.81 -2.83
N TYR A 255 1.80 5.72 -2.85
CA TYR A 255 3.15 5.64 -2.23
C TYR A 255 4.26 5.44 -3.24
N ALA A 256 3.95 4.93 -4.42
CA ALA A 256 4.93 4.82 -5.49
C ALA A 256 4.25 4.73 -6.86
N LEU A 257 4.92 5.26 -7.86
CA LEU A 257 4.61 5.11 -9.27
C LEU A 257 5.76 4.36 -9.94
N LEU A 258 5.46 3.35 -10.75
CA LEU A 258 6.47 2.63 -11.53
C LEU A 258 6.19 2.86 -13.01
N THR A 259 7.18 3.43 -13.70
CA THR A 259 7.12 3.66 -15.14
C THR A 259 8.09 2.74 -15.87
N PHE A 260 7.75 2.35 -17.06
CA PHE A 260 8.56 1.48 -17.91
C PHE A 260 9.26 2.30 -18.98
N SER A 261 10.55 2.07 -19.15
CA SER A 261 11.28 2.64 -20.29
C SER A 261 10.87 1.90 -21.57
N PRO A 262 10.76 2.59 -22.72
CA PRO A 262 10.59 1.91 -23.99
C PRO A 262 11.67 0.83 -24.13
N SER A 263 11.28 -0.37 -24.49
CA SER A 263 12.25 -1.43 -24.74
C SER A 263 13.12 -1.03 -25.93
N ASN A 264 14.44 -1.11 -25.81
CA ASN A 264 15.39 -0.91 -26.94
C ASN A 264 15.27 -1.98 -28.02
N ALA A 265 14.13 -2.66 -28.13
CA ALA A 265 13.89 -3.75 -29.08
C ALA A 265 13.54 -3.28 -30.49
N ASP A 266 13.45 -1.97 -30.72
CA ASP A 266 13.13 -1.36 -32.01
C ASP A 266 14.26 -0.48 -32.59
N GLU A 267 15.54 -0.66 -32.16
CA GLU A 267 16.70 -0.12 -32.85
C GLU A 267 17.45 -1.19 -33.66
#